data_cd3a885544b1e0b91078ec132ad4ce5b
#
_entry.id   cd3a885544b1e0b91078ec132ad4ce5b
#
_cell.length_a   1.000
_cell.length_b   1.000
_cell.length_c   1.000
_cell.angle_alpha   90.00
_cell.angle_beta   90.00
_cell.angle_gamma   90.00
#
_symmetry.space_group_name_H-M   'P 1'
#
loop_
_entity.id
_entity.type
_entity.pdbx_description
1 polymer ?
#
loop_
_entity_poly.entity_id
_entity_poly.type
_entity_poly.pdbx_seq_one_letter_code
_entity_poly.pdbx_strand_id
1 'polypeptide(L)'
;MVRIAIIGAGAVSAYHHVPAIQLDRRATLVAACDAREELLRQRKREWPIEXXXXSSIDAVIIATPNDTHKPITLAAVARGKHVMCEKPLGLNAAEVRAMYHAARDAGVVHMTAFTYRFAPAMRYLVCLLKSGQLGEPRHFRSQRFLDWPETSWGWR
;
A
#
# COMPACT_ATOMS: atom_id res chain seq x y z
N MET A 1 -8.21 0.73 -17.66
CA MET A 1 -8.49 0.27 -16.29
C MET A 1 -7.24 -0.41 -15.76
N VAL A 2 -6.77 -0.05 -14.57
CA VAL A 2 -5.55 -0.61 -13.96
C VAL A 2 -5.89 -1.92 -13.27
N ARG A 3 -5.22 -2.99 -13.65
CA ARG A 3 -5.46 -4.34 -13.10
C ARG A 3 -4.53 -4.56 -11.92
N ILE A 4 -5.12 -4.69 -10.73
CA ILE A 4 -4.38 -4.72 -9.48
C ILE A 4 -4.42 -6.12 -8.88
N ALA A 5 -3.26 -6.60 -8.42
CA ALA A 5 -3.18 -7.79 -7.59
C ALA A 5 -2.83 -7.38 -6.16
N ILE A 6 -3.40 -8.08 -5.18
CA ILE A 6 -3.07 -7.88 -3.76
C ILE A 6 -2.22 -9.06 -3.28
N ILE A 7 -1.09 -8.75 -2.65
CA ILE A 7 -0.21 -9.73 -2.01
C ILE A 7 -0.28 -9.48 -0.50
N GLY A 8 -0.91 -10.41 0.20
CA GLY A 8 -1.27 -10.25 1.61
C GLY A 8 -2.76 -9.95 1.76
N ALA A 9 -3.57 -10.98 2.02
CA ALA A 9 -5.03 -10.87 2.09
C ALA A 9 -5.55 -10.62 3.50
N GLY A 10 -4.73 -9.99 4.35
CA GLY A 10 -5.05 -9.71 5.74
C GLY A 10 -6.04 -8.58 5.94
N ALA A 11 -6.12 -8.11 7.20
CA ALA A 11 -7.12 -7.12 7.61
C ALA A 11 -6.99 -5.80 6.84
N VAL A 12 -5.76 -5.29 6.65
CA VAL A 12 -5.59 -4.01 5.98
C VAL A 12 -6.07 -4.07 4.52
N SER A 13 -5.84 -5.20 3.86
CA SER A 13 -6.35 -5.41 2.50
C SER A 13 -7.87 -5.45 2.49
N ALA A 14 -8.47 -6.18 3.44
CA ALA A 14 -9.92 -6.34 3.50
C ALA A 14 -10.65 -5.04 3.84
N TYR A 15 -10.10 -4.27 4.79
CA TYR A 15 -10.80 -3.08 5.27
C TYR A 15 -10.48 -1.81 4.49
N HIS A 16 -9.36 -1.78 3.79
CA HIS A 16 -8.92 -0.54 3.13
C HIS A 16 -8.66 -0.71 1.64
N HIS A 17 -7.77 -1.64 1.25
CA HIS A 17 -7.34 -1.71 -0.15
C HIS A 17 -8.45 -2.19 -1.10
N VAL A 18 -9.13 -3.27 -0.75
CA VAL A 18 -10.19 -3.81 -1.62
C VAL A 18 -11.34 -2.82 -1.76
N PRO A 19 -11.90 -2.26 -0.67
CA PRO A 19 -12.93 -1.25 -0.82
C PRO A 19 -12.48 -0.03 -1.64
N ALA A 20 -11.24 0.40 -1.48
CA ALA A 20 -10.72 1.54 -2.26
C ALA A 20 -10.65 1.21 -3.75
N ILE A 21 -10.23 -0.02 -4.11
CA ILE A 21 -10.21 -0.45 -5.51
C ILE A 21 -11.64 -0.45 -6.07
N GLN A 22 -12.60 -0.97 -5.29
CA GLN A 22 -14.00 -1.04 -5.73
C GLN A 22 -14.63 0.34 -5.98
N LEU A 23 -14.17 1.36 -5.23
CA LEU A 23 -14.69 2.72 -5.38
C LEU A 23 -14.11 3.47 -6.58
N ASP A 24 -12.99 3.03 -7.13
CA ASP A 24 -12.33 3.74 -8.23
C ASP A 24 -12.56 3.01 -9.55
N ARG A 25 -13.38 3.61 -10.42
CA ARG A 25 -13.73 3.04 -11.73
C ARG A 25 -12.53 2.84 -12.67
N ARG A 26 -11.37 3.37 -12.30
CA ARG A 26 -10.15 3.23 -13.10
C ARG A 26 -9.34 1.99 -12.72
N ALA A 27 -9.78 1.24 -11.70
CA ALA A 27 -9.05 0.10 -11.16
C ALA A 27 -9.95 -1.12 -11.03
N THR A 28 -9.35 -2.30 -11.11
CA THR A 28 -10.05 -3.55 -10.84
C THR A 28 -9.12 -4.53 -10.14
N LEU A 29 -9.69 -5.31 -9.22
CA LEU A 29 -8.95 -6.37 -8.51
C LEU A 29 -8.98 -7.64 -9.34
N VAL A 30 -7.81 -8.08 -9.82
CA VAL A 30 -7.75 -9.25 -10.71
C VAL A 30 -7.10 -10.47 -10.06
N ALA A 31 -6.42 -10.29 -8.91
CA ALA A 31 -5.78 -11.42 -8.24
C ALA A 31 -5.53 -11.11 -6.78
N ALA A 32 -5.47 -12.14 -5.96
CA ALA A 32 -5.04 -12.04 -4.57
C ALA A 32 -4.16 -13.23 -4.21
N CYS A 33 -3.18 -13.01 -3.36
CA CYS A 33 -2.23 -14.02 -2.91
C CYS A 33 -2.00 -13.87 -1.40
N ASP A 34 -1.95 -14.98 -0.68
CA ASP A 34 -1.60 -15.01 0.76
C ASP A 34 -1.02 -16.38 1.05
N ALA A 35 -0.10 -16.45 2.02
CA ALA A 35 0.47 -17.72 2.45
C ALA A 35 -0.55 -18.59 3.19
N ARG A 36 -1.58 -17.98 3.77
CA ARG A 36 -2.64 -18.67 4.50
C ARG A 36 -3.75 -19.08 3.54
N GLU A 37 -3.72 -20.31 3.11
CA GLU A 37 -4.65 -20.83 2.13
C GLU A 37 -6.12 -20.69 2.54
N GLU A 38 -6.42 -20.95 3.81
CA GLU A 38 -7.78 -20.85 4.32
C GLU A 38 -8.31 -19.42 4.23
N LEU A 39 -7.47 -18.44 4.60
CA LEU A 39 -7.84 -17.03 4.46
C LEU A 39 -8.07 -16.68 2.99
N LEU A 40 -7.21 -17.19 2.11
CA LEU A 40 -7.36 -16.91 0.68
C LEU A 40 -8.68 -17.49 0.13
N ARG A 41 -9.07 -18.70 0.57
CA ARG A 41 -10.36 -19.29 0.20
C ARG A 41 -11.53 -18.42 0.67
N GLN A 42 -11.43 -17.88 1.89
CA GLN A 42 -12.45 -16.98 2.43
C GLN A 42 -12.54 -15.72 1.55
N ARG A 43 -11.42 -15.07 1.29
CA ARG A 43 -11.37 -13.83 0.49
C ARG A 43 -11.88 -14.05 -0.93
N LYS A 44 -11.65 -15.22 -1.49
CA LYS A 44 -12.15 -15.55 -2.83
C LYS A 44 -13.68 -15.49 -2.90
N ARG A 45 -14.36 -15.79 -1.80
CA ARG A 45 -15.83 -15.69 -1.72
C ARG A 45 -16.31 -14.28 -1.47
N GLU A 46 -15.48 -13.47 -0.81
CA GLU A 46 -15.86 -12.12 -0.37
C GLU A 46 -15.49 -11.03 -1.36
N TRP A 47 -14.38 -11.21 -2.07
CA TRP A 47 -13.83 -10.14 -2.91
C TRP A 47 -14.25 -10.32 -4.37
N PRO A 48 -14.59 -9.23 -5.07
CA PRO A 48 -14.97 -9.28 -6.49
C PRO A 48 -13.71 -9.39 -7.37
N ILE A 49 -13.06 -10.54 -7.35
CA ILE A 49 -11.86 -10.79 -8.16
C ILE A 49 -12.31 -11.19 -9.55
N GLU A 50 -12.00 -10.38 -10.53
CA GLU A 50 -12.32 -10.70 -11.91
C GLU A 50 -11.32 -11.70 -12.46
N UNK A 51 -11.73 -12.82 -12.77
CA UNK A 51 -10.89 -13.83 -13.21
C UNK A 51 -10.39 -13.51 -14.57
N UNK A 52 -9.68 -12.83 -14.59
CA UNK A 52 -9.02 -12.47 -15.77
C UNK A 52 -7.98 -13.49 -16.02
N UNK A 53 -7.75 -13.68 -16.98
CA UNK A 53 -6.64 -14.42 -17.30
C UNK A 53 -5.53 -13.82 -16.55
N UNK A 54 -5.16 -14.27 -15.99
CA UNK A 54 -4.10 -13.84 -15.20
C UNK A 54 -3.03 -13.25 -15.93
N SER A 55 -3.16 -13.08 -17.10
CA SER A 55 -2.08 -12.73 -18.01
C SER A 55 -1.58 -11.30 -17.87
N SER A 56 -2.31 -10.44 -17.21
CA SER A 56 -1.85 -9.04 -17.18
C SER A 56 -2.24 -8.32 -15.89
N ILE A 57 -1.35 -8.34 -14.94
CA ILE A 57 -1.39 -7.48 -13.77
C ILE A 57 -0.57 -6.23 -14.10
N ASP A 58 -1.13 -5.07 -13.86
CA ASP A 58 -0.42 -3.80 -14.07
C ASP A 58 0.29 -3.35 -12.79
N ALA A 59 -0.36 -3.54 -11.65
CA ALA A 59 0.15 -3.07 -10.37
C ALA A 59 -0.07 -4.09 -9.27
N VAL A 60 0.78 -4.05 -8.25
CA VAL A 60 0.60 -4.87 -7.06
C VAL A 60 0.51 -3.99 -5.82
N ILE A 61 -0.38 -4.39 -4.91
CA ILE A 61 -0.44 -3.83 -3.56
C ILE A 61 0.15 -4.90 -2.63
N ILE A 62 1.21 -4.55 -1.91
CA ILE A 62 1.91 -5.46 -1.00
C ILE A 62 1.51 -5.10 0.42
N ALA A 63 0.83 -6.03 1.09
CA ALA A 63 0.29 -5.85 2.44
C ALA A 63 0.58 -7.09 3.29
N THR A 64 1.79 -7.57 3.19
CA THR A 64 2.33 -8.76 3.88
C THR A 64 3.08 -8.32 5.14
N PRO A 65 3.66 -9.25 5.92
CA PRO A 65 4.56 -8.85 7.01
C PRO A 65 5.77 -8.07 6.52
N ASN A 66 6.27 -7.17 7.37
CA ASN A 66 7.26 -6.16 6.99
C ASN A 66 8.55 -6.75 6.39
N ASP A 67 8.99 -7.89 6.90
CA ASP A 67 10.21 -8.57 6.45
C ASP A 67 10.10 -9.11 5.02
N THR A 68 8.89 -9.25 4.51
CA THR A 68 8.66 -9.73 3.15
C THR A 68 8.49 -8.60 2.13
N HIS A 69 8.37 -7.35 2.58
CA HIS A 69 8.14 -6.22 1.68
C HIS A 69 9.22 -6.09 0.62
N LYS A 70 10.49 -6.14 1.05
CA LYS A 70 11.61 -5.97 0.13
C LYS A 70 11.65 -7.06 -0.95
N PRO A 71 11.72 -8.37 -0.61
CA PRO A 71 11.81 -9.38 -1.67
C PRO A 71 10.61 -9.35 -2.61
N ILE A 72 9.39 -9.12 -2.09
CA ILE A 72 8.20 -9.08 -2.94
C ILE A 72 8.24 -7.85 -3.86
N THR A 73 8.63 -6.68 -3.33
CA THR A 73 8.74 -5.46 -4.14
C THR A 73 9.76 -5.66 -5.27
N LEU A 74 10.94 -6.18 -4.95
CA LEU A 74 11.97 -6.39 -5.97
C LEU A 74 11.50 -7.37 -7.05
N ALA A 75 10.80 -8.44 -6.66
CA ALA A 75 10.26 -9.40 -7.61
C ALA A 75 9.18 -8.79 -8.53
N ALA A 76 8.35 -7.91 -7.98
CA ALA A 76 7.32 -7.22 -8.76
C ALA A 76 7.94 -6.22 -9.74
N VAL A 77 8.88 -5.43 -9.23
CA VAL A 77 9.59 -4.42 -10.03
C VAL A 77 10.36 -5.07 -11.19
N ALA A 78 11.03 -6.20 -10.91
CA ALA A 78 11.77 -6.93 -11.95
C ALA A 78 10.86 -7.43 -13.08
N ARG A 79 9.55 -7.51 -12.81
CA ARG A 79 8.54 -7.88 -13.82
C ARG A 79 7.80 -6.66 -14.39
N GLY A 80 8.33 -5.47 -14.14
CA GLY A 80 7.76 -4.24 -14.66
C GLY A 80 6.42 -3.83 -14.03
N LYS A 81 6.11 -4.33 -12.83
CA LYS A 81 4.84 -4.01 -12.20
C LYS A 81 4.94 -2.76 -11.34
N HIS A 82 3.92 -1.92 -11.42
CA HIS A 82 3.78 -0.79 -10.50
C HIS A 82 3.54 -1.33 -9.08
N VAL A 83 4.01 -0.61 -8.05
CA VAL A 83 3.97 -1.15 -6.69
C VAL A 83 3.45 -0.10 -5.70
N MET A 84 2.46 -0.50 -4.91
CA MET A 84 2.15 0.18 -3.65
C MET A 84 2.46 -0.79 -2.52
N CYS A 85 3.33 -0.37 -1.59
CA CYS A 85 3.73 -1.24 -0.48
C CYS A 85 3.33 -0.63 0.85
N GLU A 86 2.79 -1.46 1.75
CA GLU A 86 2.39 -1.03 3.09
C GLU A 86 3.57 -0.52 3.90
N LYS A 87 3.22 0.26 4.90
CA LYS A 87 4.19 0.80 5.85
C LYS A 87 4.38 -0.19 7.01
N PRO A 88 5.56 -0.22 7.63
CA PRO A 88 6.79 0.43 7.20
C PRO A 88 7.34 -0.23 5.94
N LEU A 89 7.93 0.55 5.04
CA LEU A 89 8.33 0.07 3.71
C LEU A 89 9.36 -1.06 3.78
N GLY A 90 10.29 -0.99 4.71
CA GLY A 90 11.30 -2.02 4.91
C GLY A 90 11.80 -2.00 6.35
N LEU A 91 12.64 -2.95 6.69
CA LEU A 91 13.14 -3.11 8.05
C LEU A 91 14.21 -2.09 8.42
N ASN A 92 14.86 -1.50 7.42
CA ASN A 92 15.92 -0.51 7.64
C ASN A 92 16.11 0.34 6.38
N ALA A 93 16.91 1.39 6.52
CA ALA A 93 17.13 2.35 5.44
C ALA A 93 17.81 1.74 4.21
N ALA A 94 18.68 0.74 4.40
CA ALA A 94 19.35 0.09 3.27
C ALA A 94 18.36 -0.68 2.39
N GLU A 95 17.42 -1.37 3.02
CA GLU A 95 16.35 -2.06 2.29
C GLU A 95 15.47 -1.08 1.50
N VAL A 96 15.06 0.01 2.16
CA VAL A 96 14.21 1.02 1.53
C VAL A 96 14.93 1.65 0.32
N ARG A 97 16.23 1.97 0.47
CA ARG A 97 17.01 2.50 -0.64
C ARG A 97 17.08 1.51 -1.81
N ALA A 98 17.30 0.22 -1.51
CA ALA A 98 17.36 -0.80 -2.56
C ALA A 98 16.04 -0.89 -3.33
N MET A 99 14.90 -0.87 -2.60
CA MET A 99 13.57 -0.91 -3.23
C MET A 99 13.34 0.35 -4.08
N TYR A 100 13.71 1.51 -3.55
CA TYR A 100 13.55 2.78 -4.27
C TYR A 100 14.35 2.80 -5.57
N HIS A 101 15.65 2.43 -5.48
CA HIS A 101 16.50 2.44 -6.67
C HIS A 101 16.01 1.44 -7.72
N ALA A 102 15.65 0.23 -7.30
CA ALA A 102 15.10 -0.77 -8.22
C ALA A 102 13.86 -0.24 -8.96
N ALA A 103 12.92 0.35 -8.22
CA ALA A 103 11.68 0.86 -8.81
C ALA A 103 11.94 2.05 -9.75
N ARG A 104 12.82 2.97 -9.31
CA ARG A 104 13.20 4.12 -10.14
C ARG A 104 13.87 3.67 -11.44
N ASP A 105 14.82 2.75 -11.33
CA ASP A 105 15.63 2.30 -12.47
C ASP A 105 14.78 1.49 -13.47
N ALA A 106 13.76 0.80 -12.96
CA ALA A 106 12.80 0.08 -13.80
C ALA A 106 11.72 1.02 -14.39
N GLY A 107 11.67 2.28 -13.98
CA GLY A 107 10.70 3.25 -14.47
C GLY A 107 9.26 2.94 -14.05
N VAL A 108 9.05 2.17 -12.98
CA VAL A 108 7.70 1.84 -12.54
C VAL A 108 7.19 2.87 -11.53
N VAL A 109 5.88 3.07 -11.52
CA VAL A 109 5.25 3.90 -10.50
C VAL A 109 5.30 3.15 -9.17
N HIS A 110 5.75 3.83 -8.12
CA HIS A 110 5.89 3.19 -6.81
C HIS A 110 5.48 4.15 -5.69
N MET A 111 4.90 3.58 -4.63
CA MET A 111 4.41 4.38 -3.51
C MET A 111 4.42 3.56 -2.23
N THR A 112 4.77 4.21 -1.11
CA THR A 112 4.53 3.66 0.22
C THR A 112 3.13 4.10 0.68
N ALA A 113 2.40 3.20 1.33
CA ALA A 113 1.02 3.46 1.75
C ALA A 113 0.95 4.37 2.98
N PHE A 114 1.44 5.59 2.86
CA PHE A 114 1.32 6.63 3.88
C PHE A 114 -0.01 7.34 3.71
N THR A 115 -1.07 6.70 4.19
CA THR A 115 -2.45 7.12 3.93
C THR A 115 -2.75 8.55 4.40
N TYR A 116 -2.11 9.00 5.48
CA TYR A 116 -2.36 10.36 5.98
C TYR A 116 -1.94 11.47 5.00
N ARG A 117 -1.02 11.17 4.08
CA ARG A 117 -0.66 12.14 3.04
C ARG A 117 -1.84 12.49 2.14
N PHE A 118 -2.87 11.66 2.13
CA PHE A 118 -4.05 11.82 1.27
C PHE A 118 -5.30 12.26 2.03
N ALA A 119 -5.22 12.36 3.36
CA ALA A 119 -6.34 12.87 4.17
C ALA A 119 -6.63 14.32 3.79
N PRO A 120 -7.91 14.68 3.51
CA PRO A 120 -8.23 16.04 3.05
C PRO A 120 -7.70 17.15 3.94
N ALA A 121 -7.82 17.01 5.27
CA ALA A 121 -7.32 18.02 6.21
C ALA A 121 -5.81 18.18 6.11
N MET A 122 -5.07 17.08 5.97
CA MET A 122 -3.61 17.14 5.83
C MET A 122 -3.20 17.77 4.49
N ARG A 123 -3.92 17.43 3.42
CA ARG A 123 -3.67 18.07 2.11
C ARG A 123 -3.96 19.56 2.16
N TYR A 124 -5.02 19.95 2.85
CA TYR A 124 -5.36 21.38 3.01
C TYR A 124 -4.28 22.10 3.82
N LEU A 125 -3.83 21.51 4.92
CA LEU A 125 -2.73 22.09 5.70
C LEU A 125 -1.48 22.30 4.84
N VAL A 126 -1.10 21.29 4.04
CA VAL A 126 0.05 21.41 3.14
C VAL A 126 -0.17 22.54 2.11
N CYS A 127 -1.40 22.67 1.60
CA CYS A 127 -1.74 23.74 0.67
C CYS A 127 -1.55 25.13 1.33
N LEU A 128 -2.05 25.31 2.56
CA LEU A 128 -1.89 26.57 3.29
C LEU A 128 -0.42 26.92 3.55
N LEU A 129 0.38 25.89 3.90
CA LEU A 129 1.81 26.11 4.11
C LEU A 129 2.52 26.52 2.80
N LYS A 130 2.21 25.81 1.71
CA LYS A 130 2.86 26.08 0.44
C LYS A 130 2.44 27.42 -0.20
N SER A 131 1.22 27.87 0.08
CA SER A 131 0.73 29.12 -0.45
C SER A 131 1.25 30.35 0.32
N GLY A 132 1.94 30.14 1.44
CA GLY A 132 2.43 31.22 2.27
C GLY A 132 1.38 31.87 3.16
N GLN A 133 0.13 31.39 3.13
CA GLN A 133 -0.94 32.00 3.92
C GLN A 133 -0.68 31.94 5.43
N LEU A 134 0.11 30.97 5.87
CA LEU A 134 0.47 30.83 7.28
C LEU A 134 1.82 31.49 7.61
N GLY A 135 2.42 32.17 6.65
CA GLY A 135 3.76 32.73 6.81
C GLY A 135 4.82 31.62 6.81
N GLU A 136 6.03 31.98 7.23
CA GLU A 136 7.14 31.03 7.28
C GLU A 136 7.01 30.12 8.52
N PRO A 137 6.89 28.80 8.32
CA PRO A 137 6.80 27.90 9.48
C PRO A 137 8.07 27.92 10.32
N ARG A 138 7.91 28.19 11.60
CA ARG A 138 9.02 28.25 12.56
C ARG A 138 9.07 27.06 13.51
N HIS A 139 7.92 26.42 13.72
CA HIS A 139 7.82 25.30 14.64
C HIS A 139 6.64 24.44 14.25
N PHE A 140 6.80 23.12 14.37
CA PHE A 140 5.72 22.16 14.15
C PHE A 140 5.67 21.18 15.31
N ARG A 141 4.51 21.03 15.89
CA ARG A 141 4.29 20.03 16.94
C ARG A 141 3.03 19.25 16.60
N SER A 142 3.14 17.93 16.65
CA SER A 142 2.01 17.04 16.39
C SER A 142 1.99 15.92 17.42
N GLN A 143 0.81 15.56 17.88
CA GLN A 143 0.63 14.47 18.82
C GLN A 143 -0.53 13.61 18.32
N ARG A 144 -0.38 12.32 18.48
CA ARG A 144 -1.45 11.38 18.13
C ARG A 144 -1.51 10.28 19.19
N PHE A 145 -2.65 10.19 19.83
CA PHE A 145 -2.89 9.17 20.85
C PHE A 145 -3.85 8.15 20.26
N LEU A 146 -3.50 6.87 20.41
CA LEU A 146 -4.31 5.76 19.90
C LEU A 146 -4.54 4.76 21.02
N ASP A 147 -5.78 4.35 21.17
CA ASP A 147 -6.14 3.28 22.09
C ASP A 147 -6.27 1.98 21.29
N TRP A 148 -5.29 1.11 21.45
CA TRP A 148 -5.25 -0.17 20.76
C TRP A 148 -5.56 -1.29 21.74
N PRO A 149 -6.55 -2.14 21.45
CA PRO A 149 -6.79 -3.29 22.32
C PRO A 149 -5.56 -4.19 22.37
N GLU A 150 -5.31 -4.77 23.53
CA GLU A 150 -4.17 -5.69 23.72
C GLU A 150 -4.17 -6.83 22.69
N THR A 151 -5.35 -7.30 22.33
CA THR A 151 -5.51 -8.39 21.35
C THR A 151 -4.96 -8.04 19.97
N SER A 152 -4.75 -6.75 19.67
CA SER A 152 -4.24 -6.34 18.36
C SER A 152 -2.71 -6.25 18.30
N TRP A 153 -2.01 -6.56 19.40
CA TRP A 153 -0.56 -6.42 19.47
C TRP A 153 0.21 -7.61 18.89
N GLY A 154 -0.49 -8.72 18.62
CA GLY A 154 0.15 -10.00 18.30
C GLY A 154 0.99 -10.05 17.02
N TRP A 155 0.89 -9.05 16.13
CA TRP A 155 1.65 -9.06 14.87
C TRP A 155 2.61 -7.88 14.75
N ARG A 156 2.77 -7.08 15.79
CA ARG A 156 3.62 -5.87 15.77
C ARG A 156 4.94 -6.04 16.50
#